data_660bcce8f2f2137873c345dc018c90d1
#
_entry.id   660bcce8f2f2137873c345dc018c90d1
#
_cell.length_a   1.000
_cell.length_b   1.000
_cell.length_c   1.000
_cell.angle_alpha   90.00
_cell.angle_beta   90.00
_cell.angle_gamma   90.00
#
_symmetry.space_group_name_H-M   'P 1'
#
loop_
_entity.id
_entity.type
_entity.pdbx_description
1 polymer ?
#
loop_
_entity_poly.entity_id
_entity_poly.type
_entity_poly.pdbx_seq_one_letter_code
_entity_poly.pdbx_strand_id
1 'polypeptide(L)'
;GGFTLQLPPTFGPGDLAVLEAALRSRPGGWRWSVEVRHPGFFTPGGRATLDALLARHGVERVLLDTEFLFSAPPFTDNGREEWEQKPRVPALTEPTTDHPIVRFIGHDDPAITEAGLERWQPIVAEWLREGRTPTFFAHTPDNANTPSLALAFHAAVRRLVPRLQPLPIPLPIHAIEQGSLF
;
A
#
# COMPACT_ATOMS: atom_id res chain seq x y z
N GLY A 1 11.22 -11.18 3.90
CA GLY A 1 10.15 -10.55 4.68
C GLY A 1 10.54 -9.17 5.17
N GLY A 2 9.58 -8.41 5.68
CA GLY A 2 9.79 -7.07 6.20
C GLY A 2 8.72 -6.71 7.23
N PHE A 3 8.93 -5.58 7.89
CA PHE A 3 8.01 -5.02 8.88
C PHE A 3 7.51 -3.66 8.43
N THR A 4 6.24 -3.38 8.65
CA THR A 4 5.64 -2.06 8.46
C THR A 4 5.26 -1.47 9.80
N LEU A 5 5.79 -0.30 10.10
CA LEU A 5 5.39 0.52 11.23
C LEU A 5 4.30 1.50 10.77
N GLN A 6 3.07 1.27 11.19
CA GLN A 6 1.96 2.17 10.91
C GLN A 6 1.81 3.16 12.07
N LEU A 7 1.95 4.45 11.76
CA LEU A 7 1.86 5.51 12.76
C LEU A 7 0.42 6.06 12.83
N PRO A 8 -0.07 6.41 14.03
CA PRO A 8 -1.41 6.95 14.19
C PRO A 8 -1.54 8.35 13.55
N PRO A 9 -2.77 8.81 13.25
CA PRO A 9 -3.00 10.15 12.69
C PRO A 9 -2.50 11.30 13.58
N THR A 10 -2.33 11.05 14.87
CA THR A 10 -1.80 12.02 15.83
C THR A 10 -0.28 12.17 15.80
N PHE A 11 0.44 11.24 15.17
CA PHE A 11 1.91 11.30 15.02
C PHE A 11 2.26 12.25 13.86
N GLY A 12 2.71 13.43 14.17
CA GLY A 12 2.96 14.50 13.20
C GLY A 12 4.45 14.79 12.97
N PRO A 13 4.77 15.79 12.12
CA PRO A 13 6.15 16.19 11.84
C PRO A 13 6.97 16.58 13.07
N GLY A 14 6.34 17.05 14.15
CA GLY A 14 7.00 17.33 15.42
C GLY A 14 7.55 16.11 16.14
N ASP A 15 7.07 14.91 15.80
CA ASP A 15 7.44 13.65 16.47
C ASP A 15 8.56 12.90 15.74
N LEU A 16 9.13 13.46 14.67
CA LEU A 16 10.14 12.79 13.85
C LEU A 16 11.38 12.34 14.63
N ALA A 17 11.75 13.04 15.70
CA ALA A 17 12.86 12.62 16.57
C ALA A 17 12.58 11.27 17.26
N VAL A 18 11.32 11.00 17.62
CA VAL A 18 10.90 9.72 18.20
C VAL A 18 10.97 8.60 17.16
N LEU A 19 10.49 8.88 15.93
CA LEU A 19 10.62 7.93 14.83
C LEU A 19 12.09 7.61 14.54
N GLU A 20 12.94 8.61 14.47
CA GLU A 20 14.37 8.42 14.20
C GLU A 20 15.05 7.57 15.30
N ALA A 21 14.74 7.80 16.55
CA ALA A 21 15.24 6.98 17.65
C ALA A 21 14.80 5.50 17.53
N ALA A 22 13.53 5.28 17.19
CA ALA A 22 13.00 3.94 16.95
C ALA A 22 13.69 3.25 15.76
N LEU A 23 13.90 3.98 14.66
CA LEU A 23 14.59 3.45 13.47
C LEU A 23 16.06 3.13 13.73
N ARG A 24 16.75 3.85 14.61
CA ARG A 24 18.13 3.55 15.02
C ARG A 24 18.22 2.26 15.85
N SER A 25 17.23 1.98 16.66
CA SER A 25 17.20 0.80 17.55
C SER A 25 16.59 -0.46 16.92
N ARG A 26 16.10 -0.37 15.68
CA ARG A 26 15.44 -1.50 15.01
C ARG A 26 16.41 -2.68 14.81
N PRO A 27 15.91 -3.93 14.86
CA PRO A 27 16.71 -5.10 14.51
C PRO A 27 17.22 -5.03 13.06
N GLY A 28 18.49 -5.34 12.85
CA GLY A 28 19.08 -5.45 11.52
C GLY A 28 18.64 -6.70 10.77
N GLY A 29 18.97 -6.79 9.47
CA GLY A 29 18.67 -7.96 8.63
C GLY A 29 17.23 -8.04 8.09
N TRP A 30 16.37 -7.07 8.42
CA TRP A 30 15.00 -6.98 7.91
C TRP A 30 14.75 -5.70 7.15
N ARG A 31 13.87 -5.77 6.15
CA ARG A 31 13.35 -4.57 5.48
C ARG A 31 12.30 -3.92 6.38
N TRP A 32 12.35 -2.60 6.44
CA TRP A 32 11.40 -1.82 7.22
C TRP A 32 10.70 -0.80 6.34
N SER A 33 9.45 -0.54 6.64
CA SER A 33 8.66 0.51 6.02
C SER A 33 7.85 1.26 7.08
N VAL A 34 7.46 2.49 6.74
CA VAL A 34 6.66 3.35 7.61
C VAL A 34 5.45 3.87 6.85
N GLU A 35 4.26 3.67 7.40
CA GLU A 35 3.03 4.29 6.94
C GLU A 35 2.69 5.46 7.85
N VAL A 36 2.58 6.65 7.28
CA VAL A 36 2.15 7.86 7.98
C VAL A 36 0.72 8.24 7.57
N ARG A 37 -0.03 8.81 8.52
CA ARG A 37 -1.44 9.20 8.32
C ARG A 37 -1.71 10.67 8.63
N HIS A 38 -0.77 11.35 9.31
CA HIS A 38 -0.92 12.76 9.66
C HIS A 38 -0.78 13.65 8.42
N PRO A 39 -1.72 14.59 8.15
CA PRO A 39 -1.72 15.44 6.94
C PRO A 39 -0.43 16.23 6.75
N GLY A 40 0.23 16.62 7.84
CA GLY A 40 1.49 17.35 7.80
C GLY A 40 2.61 16.66 7.02
N PHE A 41 2.60 15.32 6.90
CA PHE A 41 3.57 14.58 6.09
C PHE A 41 3.28 14.58 4.59
N PHE A 42 2.17 15.15 4.18
CA PHE A 42 1.78 15.29 2.77
C PHE A 42 1.93 16.73 2.27
N THR A 43 2.31 17.67 3.14
CA THR A 43 2.78 19.01 2.72
C THR A 43 4.17 18.90 2.10
N PRO A 44 4.58 19.81 1.18
CA PRO A 44 5.91 19.75 0.56
C PRO A 44 7.06 19.65 1.57
N GLY A 45 7.04 20.47 2.64
CA GLY A 45 8.09 20.46 3.67
C GLY A 45 8.07 19.22 4.54
N GLY A 46 6.90 18.80 5.02
CA GLY A 46 6.76 17.60 5.85
C GLY A 46 7.11 16.33 5.07
N ARG A 47 6.72 16.27 3.79
CA ARG A 47 7.10 15.19 2.88
C ARG A 47 8.62 15.11 2.73
N ALA A 48 9.27 16.21 2.34
CA ALA A 48 10.71 16.24 2.13
C ALA A 48 11.49 15.83 3.38
N THR A 49 11.06 16.28 4.56
CA THR A 49 11.71 15.97 5.84
C THR A 49 11.56 14.47 6.18
N LEU A 50 10.36 13.91 6.04
CA LEU A 50 10.11 12.48 6.28
C LEU A 50 10.90 11.61 5.30
N ASP A 51 10.81 11.90 4.00
CA ASP A 51 11.45 11.09 2.95
C ASP A 51 12.98 11.11 3.11
N ALA A 52 13.59 12.26 3.46
CA ALA A 52 15.01 12.35 3.78
C ALA A 52 15.39 11.53 5.02
N LEU A 53 14.55 11.52 6.06
CA LEU A 53 14.76 10.69 7.24
C LEU A 53 14.72 9.20 6.88
N LEU A 54 13.67 8.76 6.19
CA LEU A 54 13.48 7.36 5.84
C LEU A 54 14.60 6.86 4.91
N ALA A 55 14.96 7.64 3.88
CA ALA A 55 16.04 7.31 2.95
C ALA A 55 17.40 7.14 3.67
N ARG A 56 17.74 8.03 4.62
CA ARG A 56 18.99 7.90 5.42
C ARG A 56 19.05 6.59 6.21
N HIS A 57 17.90 6.06 6.60
CA HIS A 57 17.80 4.80 7.33
C HIS A 57 17.53 3.59 6.43
N GLY A 58 17.44 3.75 5.10
CA GLY A 58 17.07 2.68 4.19
C GLY A 58 15.70 2.08 4.49
N VAL A 59 14.73 2.93 4.84
CA VAL A 59 13.37 2.55 5.21
C VAL A 59 12.41 3.04 4.13
N GLU A 60 11.50 2.18 3.70
CA GLU A 60 10.50 2.52 2.69
C GLU A 60 9.35 3.33 3.29
N ARG A 61 8.91 4.37 2.60
CA ARG A 61 7.64 5.00 2.85
C ARG A 61 6.52 4.17 2.21
N VAL A 62 5.54 3.74 2.99
CA VAL A 62 4.33 3.17 2.40
C VAL A 62 3.57 4.25 1.64
N LEU A 63 3.39 4.06 0.35
CA LEU A 63 2.62 4.93 -0.53
C LEU A 63 1.14 4.60 -0.37
N LEU A 64 0.50 5.26 0.60
CA LEU A 64 -0.92 5.10 0.84
C LEU A 64 -1.71 5.89 -0.21
N ASP A 65 -2.55 5.21 -0.95
CA ASP A 65 -3.46 5.80 -1.93
C ASP A 65 -4.91 5.58 -1.53
N THR A 66 -5.60 6.66 -1.23
CA THR A 66 -7.02 6.70 -0.89
C THR A 66 -7.81 7.60 -1.85
N GLU A 67 -7.21 8.09 -2.95
CA GLU A 67 -7.88 9.03 -3.86
C GLU A 67 -9.16 8.44 -4.45
N PHE A 68 -9.10 7.19 -4.90
CA PHE A 68 -10.25 6.53 -5.50
C PHE A 68 -11.33 6.18 -4.47
N LEU A 69 -10.95 5.84 -3.25
CA LEU A 69 -11.91 5.70 -2.15
C LEU A 69 -12.74 6.98 -1.98
N PHE A 70 -12.10 8.15 -2.08
CA PHE A 70 -12.74 9.45 -1.86
C PHE A 70 -13.23 10.15 -3.13
N SER A 71 -13.22 9.49 -4.29
CA SER A 71 -13.63 10.09 -5.57
C SER A 71 -15.14 10.20 -5.74
N ALA A 72 -15.90 9.35 -5.05
CA ALA A 72 -17.36 9.37 -5.04
C ALA A 72 -17.89 8.95 -3.65
N PRO A 73 -19.12 9.33 -3.26
CA PRO A 73 -19.74 8.87 -2.02
C PRO A 73 -19.92 7.35 -2.00
N PRO A 74 -19.61 6.67 -0.89
CA PRO A 74 -19.83 5.23 -0.76
C PRO A 74 -21.34 4.90 -0.69
N PHE A 75 -21.71 3.71 -1.17
CA PHE A 75 -23.10 3.25 -1.14
C PHE A 75 -23.35 2.02 -0.26
N THR A 76 -22.28 1.32 0.17
CA THR A 76 -22.38 0.19 1.11
C THR A 76 -22.02 0.62 2.54
N ASP A 77 -22.38 -0.20 3.53
CA ASP A 77 -22.02 0.05 4.93
C ASP A 77 -20.49 -0.06 5.12
N ASN A 78 -19.87 -1.08 4.54
CA ASN A 78 -18.42 -1.24 4.56
C ASN A 78 -17.70 -0.06 3.88
N GLY A 79 -18.24 0.44 2.76
CA GLY A 79 -17.74 1.63 2.08
C GLY A 79 -17.80 2.87 2.97
N ARG A 80 -18.90 3.06 3.71
CA ARG A 80 -19.05 4.18 4.67
C ARG A 80 -18.04 4.07 5.81
N GLU A 81 -17.85 2.87 6.36
CA GLU A 81 -16.87 2.64 7.43
C GLU A 81 -15.44 2.97 6.98
N GLU A 82 -15.02 2.49 5.80
CA GLU A 82 -13.71 2.81 5.24
C GLU A 82 -13.54 4.31 4.97
N TRP A 83 -14.58 4.97 4.46
CA TRP A 83 -14.60 6.42 4.22
C TRP A 83 -14.40 7.24 5.50
N GLU A 84 -14.94 6.79 6.62
CA GLU A 84 -14.79 7.47 7.91
C GLU A 84 -13.42 7.20 8.57
N GLN A 85 -12.87 6.01 8.38
CA GLN A 85 -11.66 5.56 9.08
C GLN A 85 -10.36 5.89 8.35
N LYS A 86 -10.39 6.01 7.03
CA LYS A 86 -9.16 6.25 6.26
C LYS A 86 -8.81 7.72 6.18
N PRO A 87 -7.51 8.05 6.23
CA PRO A 87 -7.09 9.42 6.03
C PRO A 87 -7.28 9.84 4.57
N ARG A 88 -7.79 11.05 4.35
CA ARG A 88 -7.87 11.65 3.03
C ARG A 88 -6.54 12.32 2.71
N VAL A 89 -5.70 11.63 1.94
CA VAL A 89 -4.34 12.07 1.60
C VAL A 89 -4.11 11.98 0.10
N PRO A 90 -3.24 12.82 -0.47
CA PRO A 90 -2.87 12.70 -1.88
C PRO A 90 -2.04 11.43 -2.11
N ALA A 91 -2.26 10.75 -3.23
CA ALA A 91 -1.43 9.65 -3.64
C ALA A 91 -0.04 10.15 -4.05
N LEU A 92 0.99 9.52 -3.51
CA LEU A 92 2.38 9.75 -3.87
C LEU A 92 2.89 8.56 -4.67
N THR A 93 3.82 8.82 -5.59
CA THR A 93 4.34 7.80 -6.50
C THR A 93 5.86 7.65 -6.44
N GLU A 94 6.53 8.45 -5.60
CA GLU A 94 7.98 8.42 -5.46
C GLU A 94 8.36 7.61 -4.21
N PRO A 95 8.95 6.41 -4.39
CA PRO A 95 9.42 5.59 -3.28
C PRO A 95 10.71 6.13 -2.67
N THR A 96 10.98 5.76 -1.43
CA THR A 96 12.22 6.15 -0.72
C THR A 96 13.33 5.12 -0.83
N THR A 97 13.03 3.91 -1.34
CA THR A 97 14.01 2.82 -1.55
C THR A 97 13.74 2.07 -2.87
N ASP A 98 14.52 1.03 -3.14
CA ASP A 98 14.31 0.13 -4.29
C ASP A 98 13.22 -0.94 -4.03
N HIS A 99 12.51 -0.85 -2.91
CA HIS A 99 11.44 -1.77 -2.54
C HIS A 99 10.12 -1.03 -2.29
N PRO A 100 9.54 -0.38 -3.32
CA PRO A 100 8.31 0.38 -3.17
C PRO A 100 7.19 -0.45 -2.54
N ILE A 101 6.45 0.16 -1.62
CA ILE A 101 5.26 -0.45 -1.03
C ILE A 101 4.08 0.47 -1.29
N VAL A 102 3.10 -0.02 -2.05
CA VAL A 102 1.84 0.66 -2.27
C VAL A 102 0.74 0.00 -1.43
N ARG A 103 -0.03 0.81 -0.75
CA ARG A 103 -1.29 0.40 -0.13
C ARG A 103 -2.43 1.17 -0.80
N PHE A 104 -3.03 0.55 -1.78
CA PHE A 104 -4.17 1.08 -2.52
C PHE A 104 -5.47 0.71 -1.81
N ILE A 105 -6.30 1.70 -1.53
CA ILE A 105 -7.63 1.53 -0.96
C ILE A 105 -8.65 1.90 -2.04
N GLY A 106 -9.32 0.89 -2.56
CA GLY A 106 -10.36 1.04 -3.58
C GLY A 106 -11.69 1.50 -2.99
N HIS A 107 -12.62 1.73 -3.88
CA HIS A 107 -14.01 2.11 -3.61
C HIS A 107 -14.90 0.86 -3.55
N ASP A 108 -16.11 0.98 -3.02
CA ASP A 108 -17.12 -0.08 -3.08
C ASP A 108 -17.77 -0.20 -4.49
N ASP A 109 -17.58 0.79 -5.38
CA ASP A 109 -17.83 0.66 -6.81
C ASP A 109 -16.64 -0.03 -7.51
N PRO A 110 -16.85 -1.22 -8.12
CA PRO A 110 -15.80 -1.92 -8.85
C PRO A 110 -15.17 -1.09 -9.97
N ALA A 111 -15.95 -0.30 -10.70
CA ALA A 111 -15.44 0.49 -11.82
C ALA A 111 -14.49 1.60 -11.34
N ILE A 112 -14.78 2.23 -10.21
CA ILE A 112 -13.90 3.22 -9.58
C ILE A 112 -12.62 2.55 -9.10
N THR A 113 -12.72 1.38 -8.48
CA THR A 113 -11.57 0.60 -8.02
C THR A 113 -10.68 0.17 -9.18
N GLU A 114 -11.26 -0.33 -10.28
CA GLU A 114 -10.51 -0.72 -11.48
C GLU A 114 -9.78 0.47 -12.10
N ALA A 115 -10.41 1.63 -12.23
CA ALA A 115 -9.76 2.85 -12.72
C ALA A 115 -8.56 3.26 -11.86
N GLY A 116 -8.64 3.09 -10.54
CA GLY A 116 -7.53 3.32 -9.62
C GLY A 116 -6.37 2.34 -9.85
N LEU A 117 -6.68 1.07 -10.02
CA LEU A 117 -5.67 0.04 -10.32
C LEU A 117 -5.02 0.30 -11.68
N GLU A 118 -5.78 0.70 -12.71
CA GLU A 118 -5.24 1.03 -14.03
C GLU A 118 -4.22 2.17 -13.96
N ARG A 119 -4.45 3.19 -13.14
CA ARG A 119 -3.48 4.28 -12.93
C ARG A 119 -2.13 3.78 -12.41
N TRP A 120 -2.13 2.76 -11.55
CA TRP A 120 -0.91 2.21 -10.96
C TRP A 120 -0.12 1.28 -11.88
N GLN A 121 -0.75 0.69 -12.90
CA GLN A 121 -0.09 -0.27 -13.78
C GLN A 121 1.18 0.28 -14.44
N PRO A 122 1.17 1.44 -15.12
CA PRO A 122 2.38 2.00 -15.74
C PRO A 122 3.45 2.39 -14.71
N ILE A 123 3.05 2.89 -13.54
CA ILE A 123 3.97 3.30 -12.47
C ILE A 123 4.74 2.07 -11.94
N VAL A 124 4.03 1.00 -11.60
CA VAL A 124 4.64 -0.25 -11.13
C VAL A 124 5.49 -0.89 -12.23
N ALA A 125 5.03 -0.84 -13.49
CA ALA A 125 5.80 -1.34 -14.61
C ALA A 125 7.13 -0.60 -14.79
N GLU A 126 7.15 0.72 -14.58
CA GLU A 126 8.39 1.52 -14.66
C GLU A 126 9.36 1.14 -13.53
N TRP A 127 8.91 1.05 -12.30
CA TRP A 127 9.74 0.58 -11.18
C TRP A 127 10.37 -0.79 -11.45
N LEU A 128 9.60 -1.72 -12.03
CA LEU A 128 10.13 -3.03 -12.42
C LEU A 128 11.20 -2.93 -13.53
N ARG A 129 11.05 -2.01 -14.49
CA ARG A 129 12.06 -1.77 -15.54
C ARG A 129 13.35 -1.18 -14.96
N GLU A 130 13.22 -0.31 -13.96
CA GLU A 130 14.34 0.26 -13.18
C GLU A 130 15.05 -0.79 -12.29
N GLY A 131 14.51 -2.01 -12.18
CA GLY A 131 15.07 -3.07 -11.35
C GLY A 131 14.58 -3.08 -9.91
N ARG A 132 13.61 -2.22 -9.56
CA ARG A 132 12.99 -2.21 -8.23
C ARG A 132 12.09 -3.42 -8.02
N THR A 133 11.80 -3.72 -6.76
CA THR A 133 10.97 -4.87 -6.36
C THR A 133 9.73 -4.38 -5.59
N PRO A 134 8.70 -3.88 -6.30
CA PRO A 134 7.51 -3.34 -5.67
C PRO A 134 6.65 -4.40 -4.99
N THR A 135 6.02 -4.02 -3.88
CA THR A 135 4.94 -4.75 -3.23
C THR A 135 3.66 -3.91 -3.34
N PHE A 136 2.60 -4.50 -3.86
CA PHE A 136 1.32 -3.82 -4.05
C PHE A 136 0.22 -4.52 -3.26
N PHE A 137 -0.35 -3.82 -2.28
CA PHE A 137 -1.50 -4.27 -1.51
C PHE A 137 -2.75 -3.60 -2.07
N ALA A 138 -3.61 -4.38 -2.71
CA ALA A 138 -4.96 -3.95 -3.04
C ALA A 138 -5.88 -4.21 -1.84
N HIS A 139 -6.75 -3.28 -1.54
CA HIS A 139 -7.75 -3.38 -0.49
C HIS A 139 -9.06 -2.79 -1.01
N THR A 140 -10.18 -3.47 -0.74
CA THR A 140 -11.53 -2.98 -1.00
C THR A 140 -12.34 -3.05 0.28
N PRO A 141 -13.44 -2.28 0.43
CA PRO A 141 -14.19 -2.20 1.69
C PRO A 141 -14.64 -3.55 2.25
N ASP A 142 -14.99 -4.51 1.41
CA ASP A 142 -15.40 -5.85 1.84
C ASP A 142 -14.32 -6.92 1.68
N ASN A 143 -13.23 -6.60 0.97
CA ASN A 143 -12.14 -7.51 0.61
C ASN A 143 -12.53 -8.78 -0.16
N ALA A 144 -13.79 -8.95 -0.52
CA ALA A 144 -14.29 -10.18 -1.15
C ALA A 144 -13.59 -10.47 -2.49
N ASN A 145 -13.39 -9.42 -3.29
CA ASN A 145 -12.78 -9.51 -4.62
C ASN A 145 -11.28 -9.20 -4.64
N THR A 146 -10.66 -8.85 -3.50
CA THR A 146 -9.25 -8.45 -3.43
C THR A 146 -8.28 -9.46 -4.05
N PRO A 147 -8.41 -10.78 -3.84
CA PRO A 147 -7.52 -11.74 -4.50
C PRO A 147 -7.63 -11.71 -6.03
N SER A 148 -8.84 -11.62 -6.57
CA SER A 148 -9.08 -11.53 -8.01
C SER A 148 -8.54 -10.23 -8.61
N LEU A 149 -8.72 -9.10 -7.92
CA LEU A 149 -8.17 -7.80 -8.30
C LEU A 149 -6.64 -7.82 -8.31
N ALA A 150 -6.01 -8.41 -7.31
CA ALA A 150 -4.56 -8.55 -7.25
C ALA A 150 -4.01 -9.40 -8.42
N LEU A 151 -4.67 -10.51 -8.76
CA LEU A 151 -4.31 -11.33 -9.91
C LEU A 151 -4.47 -10.58 -11.23
N ALA A 152 -5.60 -9.87 -11.41
CA ALA A 152 -5.87 -9.07 -12.61
C ALA A 152 -4.85 -7.93 -12.76
N PHE A 153 -4.56 -7.20 -11.68
CA PHE A 153 -3.54 -6.16 -11.63
C PHE A 153 -2.16 -6.69 -12.03
N HIS A 154 -1.73 -7.80 -11.41
CA HIS A 154 -0.45 -8.42 -11.74
C HIS A 154 -0.38 -8.85 -13.22
N ALA A 155 -1.46 -9.46 -13.74
CA ALA A 155 -1.53 -9.84 -15.15
C ALA A 155 -1.47 -8.62 -16.09
N ALA A 156 -2.08 -7.51 -15.72
CA ALA A 156 -2.01 -6.25 -16.46
C ALA A 156 -0.58 -5.67 -16.47
N VAL A 157 0.08 -5.60 -15.32
CA VAL A 157 1.48 -5.16 -15.22
C VAL A 157 2.40 -6.10 -16.03
N ARG A 158 2.14 -7.39 -16.01
CA ARG A 158 2.89 -8.38 -16.80
C ARG A 158 2.80 -8.15 -18.32
N ARG A 159 1.68 -7.65 -18.82
CA ARG A 159 1.58 -7.23 -20.25
C ARG A 159 2.53 -6.09 -20.58
N LEU A 160 2.79 -5.20 -19.62
CA LEU A 160 3.73 -4.07 -19.77
C LEU A 160 5.19 -4.48 -19.52
N VAL A 161 5.42 -5.55 -18.73
CA VAL A 161 6.76 -6.06 -18.37
C VAL A 161 6.79 -7.58 -18.56
N PRO A 162 6.97 -8.09 -19.78
CA PRO A 162 6.85 -9.54 -20.10
C PRO A 162 7.80 -10.46 -19.32
N ARG A 163 8.91 -9.94 -18.80
CA ARG A 163 9.84 -10.69 -17.93
C ARG A 163 9.29 -11.00 -16.54
N LEU A 164 8.23 -10.32 -16.11
CA LEU A 164 7.60 -10.57 -14.81
C LEU A 164 6.94 -11.95 -14.82
N GLN A 165 7.31 -12.80 -13.86
CA GLN A 165 6.75 -14.15 -13.76
C GLN A 165 5.27 -14.09 -13.37
N PRO A 166 4.43 -15.03 -13.81
CA PRO A 166 3.05 -15.12 -13.35
C PRO A 166 3.02 -15.39 -11.84
N LEU A 167 2.00 -14.86 -11.16
CA LEU A 167 1.74 -15.28 -9.78
C LEU A 167 1.37 -16.77 -9.77
N PRO A 168 1.82 -17.53 -8.76
CA PRO A 168 1.32 -18.88 -8.58
C PRO A 168 -0.21 -18.82 -8.39
N ILE A 169 -0.94 -19.63 -9.14
CA ILE A 169 -2.38 -19.75 -8.93
C ILE A 169 -2.57 -20.33 -7.52
N PRO A 170 -3.34 -19.68 -6.64
CA PRO A 170 -3.66 -20.28 -5.36
C PRO A 170 -4.27 -21.65 -5.62
N LEU A 171 -3.69 -22.71 -5.02
CA LEU A 171 -4.35 -24.00 -5.03
C LEU A 171 -5.75 -23.82 -4.46
N PRO A 172 -6.79 -24.43 -5.06
CA PRO A 172 -8.12 -24.40 -4.49
C PRO A 172 -7.97 -24.86 -3.02
N ILE A 173 -8.40 -24.03 -2.09
CA ILE A 173 -8.51 -24.41 -0.69
C ILE A 173 -9.59 -25.50 -0.71
N HIS A 174 -9.17 -26.77 -0.71
CA HIS A 174 -10.10 -27.84 -0.37
C HIS A 174 -10.69 -27.42 0.98
N ALA A 175 -11.99 -27.23 1.01
CA ALA A 175 -12.69 -26.98 2.25
C ALA A 175 -12.20 -28.04 3.24
N ILE A 176 -11.40 -27.63 4.22
CA ILE A 176 -11.08 -28.49 5.35
C ILE A 176 -12.44 -28.65 6.01
N GLU A 177 -13.08 -29.82 5.80
CA GLU A 177 -14.22 -30.20 6.58
C GLU A 177 -13.75 -30.07 8.03
N GLN A 178 -14.24 -29.07 8.73
CA GLN A 178 -14.07 -28.99 10.18
C GLN A 178 -14.79 -30.22 10.71
N GLY A 179 -14.04 -31.30 10.89
CA GLY A 179 -14.49 -32.44 11.61
C GLY A 179 -14.98 -31.96 12.98
N SER A 180 -16.25 -32.18 13.27
CA SER A 180 -16.84 -31.92 14.57
C SER A 180 -15.97 -32.55 15.65
N LEU A 181 -15.33 -31.71 16.46
CA LEU A 181 -14.61 -32.10 17.67
C LEU A 181 -15.60 -32.14 18.85
N PHE A 182 -16.66 -32.96 18.72
CA PHE A 182 -17.48 -33.34 19.87
C PHE A 182 -18.08 -34.74 19.60
#